data_b9b59d50b3bbc04f6081181b53c27688
#
_entry.id   b9b59d50b3bbc04f6081181b53c27688
#
_cell.length_a   1.000
_cell.length_b   1.000
_cell.length_c   1.000
_cell.angle_alpha   90.00
_cell.angle_beta   90.00
_cell.angle_gamma   90.00
#
_symmetry.space_group_name_H-M   'P 1'
#
loop_
_entity.id
_entity.type
_entity.pdbx_description
1 polymer ?
#
loop_
_entity_poly.entity_id
_entity_poly.type
_entity_poly.pdbx_seq_one_letter_code
_entity_poly.pdbx_strand_id
1 'polypeptide(L)'
;MGFIQSTLFSNVVAFLALGLSAYSIFYTRSQNKFSFVISDLNFYYENNFVELNFVVANDSSRTHTLEELIFLDKNKNVLTPINVVLESDEYSSLGIYNPSYLHAPIDKQLDKPEVMIANSSSEFLYKFELEPAFIKIVSNQRINKLKKYKLISTDSYEHN
;
A
#
# COMPACT_ATOMS: atom_id res chain seq x y z
N MET A 1 -49.54 -20.94 27.97
CA MET A 1 -48.44 -19.93 28.23
C MET A 1 -47.19 -20.54 28.97
N GLY A 2 -47.01 -21.84 29.02
CA GLY A 2 -45.90 -22.47 29.78
C GLY A 2 -44.55 -22.65 29.08
N PHE A 3 -44.50 -22.52 27.75
CA PHE A 3 -43.29 -22.86 26.98
C PHE A 3 -42.18 -21.79 27.07
N ILE A 4 -42.53 -20.54 27.22
CA ILE A 4 -41.57 -19.40 27.28
C ILE A 4 -40.81 -19.35 28.61
N GLN A 5 -41.33 -20.00 29.66
CA GLN A 5 -40.75 -20.02 31.00
C GLN A 5 -39.92 -21.30 31.27
N SER A 6 -39.74 -22.18 30.29
CA SER A 6 -38.91 -23.34 30.49
C SER A 6 -37.40 -23.00 30.49
N THR A 7 -36.68 -23.51 31.45
CA THR A 7 -35.18 -23.35 31.54
C THR A 7 -34.50 -23.75 30.24
N LEU A 8 -35.08 -24.71 29.52
CA LEU A 8 -34.56 -25.19 28.24
C LEU A 8 -34.67 -24.14 27.16
N PHE A 9 -35.81 -23.42 27.07
CA PHE A 9 -36.00 -22.31 26.12
C PHE A 9 -35.00 -21.18 26.41
N SER A 10 -34.89 -20.80 27.69
CA SER A 10 -33.91 -19.75 28.12
C SER A 10 -32.48 -20.10 27.73
N ASN A 11 -32.08 -21.37 27.94
CA ASN A 11 -30.73 -21.82 27.57
C ASN A 11 -30.52 -21.81 26.04
N VAL A 12 -31.50 -22.22 25.24
CA VAL A 12 -31.40 -22.16 23.77
C VAL A 12 -31.22 -20.71 23.29
N VAL A 13 -32.01 -19.80 23.83
CA VAL A 13 -31.89 -18.36 23.49
C VAL A 13 -30.53 -17.82 23.88
N ALA A 14 -30.00 -18.19 25.07
CA ALA A 14 -28.68 -17.78 25.50
C ALA A 14 -27.54 -18.29 24.59
N PHE A 15 -27.61 -19.56 24.15
CA PHE A 15 -26.64 -20.10 23.19
C PHE A 15 -26.71 -19.42 21.82
N LEU A 16 -27.90 -19.11 21.32
CA LEU A 16 -28.08 -18.36 20.06
C LEU A 16 -27.50 -16.95 20.18
N ALA A 17 -27.77 -16.25 21.28
CA ALA A 17 -27.24 -14.92 21.51
C ALA A 17 -25.70 -14.92 21.59
N LEU A 18 -25.10 -15.93 22.25
CA LEU A 18 -23.66 -16.11 22.31
C LEU A 18 -23.07 -16.36 20.91
N GLY A 19 -23.70 -17.23 20.13
CA GLY A 19 -23.29 -17.54 18.76
C GLY A 19 -23.33 -16.31 17.85
N LEU A 20 -24.40 -15.51 17.90
CA LEU A 20 -24.55 -14.27 17.15
C LEU A 20 -23.49 -13.23 17.58
N SER A 21 -23.22 -13.12 18.87
CA SER A 21 -22.20 -12.21 19.40
C SER A 21 -20.80 -12.61 18.91
N ALA A 22 -20.45 -13.88 18.98
CA ALA A 22 -19.19 -14.40 18.46
C ALA A 22 -19.07 -14.16 16.94
N TYR A 23 -20.12 -14.47 16.17
CA TYR A 23 -20.16 -14.20 14.73
C TYR A 23 -19.96 -12.71 14.42
N SER A 24 -20.64 -11.82 15.13
CA SER A 24 -20.51 -10.36 14.97
C SER A 24 -19.05 -9.88 15.21
N ILE A 25 -18.40 -10.40 16.26
CA ILE A 25 -17.01 -10.09 16.56
C ILE A 25 -16.08 -10.57 15.44
N PHE A 26 -16.25 -11.81 14.98
CA PHE A 26 -15.45 -12.35 13.88
C PHE A 26 -15.67 -11.59 12.58
N TYR A 27 -16.92 -11.29 12.25
CA TYR A 27 -17.28 -10.52 11.05
C TYR A 27 -16.67 -9.12 11.07
N THR A 28 -16.87 -8.38 12.17
CA THR A 28 -16.29 -7.03 12.33
C THR A 28 -14.76 -7.06 12.25
N ARG A 29 -14.14 -8.09 12.85
CA ARG A 29 -12.68 -8.24 12.80
C ARG A 29 -12.16 -8.60 11.41
N SER A 30 -12.94 -9.34 10.64
CA SER A 30 -12.64 -9.66 9.24
C SER A 30 -12.73 -8.44 8.33
N GLN A 31 -13.76 -7.62 8.52
CA GLN A 31 -13.96 -6.37 7.74
C GLN A 31 -12.91 -5.29 8.08
N ASN A 32 -12.36 -5.31 9.28
CA ASN A 32 -11.34 -4.36 9.72
C ASN A 32 -9.89 -4.82 9.40
N LYS A 33 -9.73 -5.79 8.50
CA LYS A 33 -8.39 -6.15 8.04
C LYS A 33 -7.83 -4.99 7.23
N PHE A 34 -6.76 -4.43 7.73
CA PHE A 34 -5.99 -3.41 7.02
C PHE A 34 -4.94 -4.08 6.12
N SER A 35 -4.82 -3.59 4.91
CA SER A 35 -3.71 -3.94 4.02
C SER A 35 -3.43 -2.78 3.08
N PHE A 36 -2.16 -2.44 2.91
CA PHE A 36 -1.75 -1.70 1.73
C PHE A 36 -1.66 -2.65 0.53
N VAL A 37 -2.18 -2.19 -0.59
CA VAL A 37 -2.14 -2.91 -1.86
C VAL A 37 -1.30 -2.09 -2.83
N ILE A 38 -0.44 -2.76 -3.60
CA ILE A 38 0.22 -2.15 -4.77
C ILE A 38 -0.61 -2.50 -5.99
N SER A 39 -0.84 -1.51 -6.84
CA SER A 39 -1.40 -1.66 -8.19
C SER A 39 -0.59 -0.86 -9.18
N ASP A 40 -0.85 -1.08 -10.47
CA ASP A 40 -0.27 -0.33 -11.58
C ASP A 40 1.26 -0.25 -11.51
N LEU A 41 1.90 -1.39 -11.17
CA LEU A 41 3.34 -1.49 -11.07
C LEU A 41 3.92 -1.66 -12.48
N ASN A 42 4.73 -0.68 -12.89
CA ASN A 42 5.35 -0.63 -14.21
C ASN A 42 6.84 -0.33 -14.11
N PHE A 43 7.63 -1.02 -14.92
CA PHE A 43 9.05 -0.76 -15.10
C PHE A 43 9.30 -0.11 -16.44
N TYR A 44 10.10 0.96 -16.44
CA TYR A 44 10.61 1.61 -17.64
C TYR A 44 12.14 1.55 -17.61
N TYR A 45 12.72 0.95 -18.66
CA TYR A 45 14.16 0.73 -18.74
C TYR A 45 14.79 1.81 -19.58
N GLU A 46 15.72 2.54 -19.00
CA GLU A 46 16.57 3.52 -19.68
C GLU A 46 18.03 3.06 -19.65
N ASN A 47 18.90 3.72 -20.45
CA ASN A 47 20.28 3.25 -20.65
C ASN A 47 21.07 3.04 -19.35
N ASN A 48 20.83 3.82 -18.30
CA ASN A 48 21.60 3.81 -17.06
C ASN A 48 20.78 3.57 -15.80
N PHE A 49 19.47 3.45 -15.90
CA PHE A 49 18.60 3.26 -14.73
C PHE A 49 17.28 2.57 -15.10
N VAL A 50 16.64 2.03 -14.09
CA VAL A 50 15.31 1.47 -14.16
C VAL A 50 14.38 2.40 -13.38
N GLU A 51 13.36 2.89 -14.05
CA GLU A 51 12.29 3.67 -13.43
C GLU A 51 11.16 2.73 -13.02
N LEU A 52 10.74 2.85 -11.77
CA LEU A 52 9.64 2.08 -11.19
C LEU A 52 8.51 3.02 -10.83
N ASN A 53 7.39 2.88 -11.51
CA ASN A 53 6.12 3.55 -11.19
C ASN A 53 5.13 2.57 -10.59
N PHE A 54 4.47 2.94 -9.49
CA PHE A 54 3.44 2.11 -8.86
C PHE A 54 2.52 2.95 -7.99
N VAL A 55 1.34 2.38 -7.73
CA VAL A 55 0.32 2.98 -6.87
C VAL A 55 0.22 2.18 -5.57
N VAL A 56 0.30 2.86 -4.43
CA VAL A 56 -0.03 2.28 -3.12
C VAL A 56 -1.45 2.70 -2.75
N ALA A 57 -2.31 1.74 -2.51
CA ALA A 57 -3.69 1.97 -2.08
C ALA A 57 -3.91 1.53 -0.63
N ASN A 58 -4.61 2.35 0.13
CA ASN A 58 -5.16 1.99 1.43
C ASN A 58 -6.56 1.38 1.23
N ASP A 59 -6.62 0.04 1.15
CA ASP A 59 -7.86 -0.73 0.93
C ASP A 59 -8.65 -0.97 2.23
N SER A 60 -8.58 -0.03 3.15
CA SER A 60 -9.30 -0.13 4.42
C SER A 60 -10.28 1.02 4.63
N SER A 61 -11.25 0.80 5.51
CA SER A 61 -12.21 1.82 5.93
C SER A 61 -11.64 2.85 6.92
N ARG A 62 -10.33 2.81 7.21
CA ARG A 62 -9.67 3.68 8.18
C ARG A 62 -8.45 4.36 7.58
N THR A 63 -8.12 5.52 8.14
CA THR A 63 -6.89 6.24 7.82
C THR A 63 -5.68 5.53 8.43
N HIS A 64 -4.63 5.32 7.63
CA HIS A 64 -3.36 4.73 8.03
C HIS A 64 -2.19 5.57 7.54
N THR A 65 -1.05 5.44 8.22
CA THR A 65 0.17 6.12 7.79
C THR A 65 1.08 5.12 7.09
N LEU A 66 1.48 5.45 5.89
CA LEU A 66 2.58 4.83 5.17
C LEU A 66 3.86 5.45 5.72
N GLU A 67 4.66 4.67 6.47
CA GLU A 67 5.87 5.18 7.13
C GLU A 67 7.07 5.15 6.22
N GLU A 68 7.24 4.06 5.46
CA GLU A 68 8.44 3.83 4.68
C GLU A 68 8.19 2.88 3.52
N LEU A 69 8.87 3.11 2.41
CA LEU A 69 8.99 2.21 1.27
C LEU A 69 10.46 1.77 1.16
N ILE A 70 10.72 0.47 1.29
CA ILE A 70 12.07 -0.09 1.19
C ILE A 70 12.11 -1.02 -0.01
N PHE A 71 13.06 -0.81 -0.89
CA PHE A 71 13.25 -1.59 -2.10
C PHE A 71 14.38 -2.60 -1.90
N LEU A 72 14.19 -3.81 -2.36
CA LEU A 72 15.15 -4.89 -2.16
C LEU A 72 15.45 -5.60 -3.48
N ASP A 73 16.70 -6.03 -3.64
CA ASP A 73 17.15 -6.89 -4.73
C ASP A 73 16.67 -8.36 -4.54
N LYS A 74 17.02 -9.23 -5.49
CA LYS A 74 16.73 -10.69 -5.43
C LYS A 74 17.40 -11.38 -4.22
N ASN A 75 18.47 -10.81 -3.68
CA ASN A 75 19.18 -11.32 -2.50
C ASN A 75 18.68 -10.69 -1.19
N LYS A 76 17.65 -9.83 -1.26
CA LYS A 76 17.08 -9.04 -0.15
C LYS A 76 18.02 -7.97 0.41
N ASN A 77 19.01 -7.52 -0.36
CA ASN A 77 19.77 -6.32 -0.02
C ASN A 77 18.95 -5.08 -0.32
N VAL A 78 19.13 -4.04 0.49
CA VAL A 78 18.42 -2.77 0.28
C VAL A 78 19.00 -2.05 -0.93
N LEU A 79 18.12 -1.65 -1.84
CA LEU A 79 18.43 -0.77 -2.96
C LEU A 79 18.11 0.67 -2.58
N THR A 80 19.06 1.56 -2.84
CA THR A 80 18.88 2.99 -2.64
C THR A 80 18.38 3.61 -3.94
N PRO A 81 17.26 4.35 -3.93
CA PRO A 81 16.83 5.10 -5.10
C PRO A 81 17.86 6.14 -5.52
N ILE A 82 17.98 6.35 -6.81
CA ILE A 82 18.80 7.44 -7.37
C ILE A 82 17.98 8.73 -7.22
N ASN A 83 18.52 9.70 -6.50
CA ASN A 83 17.95 11.05 -6.47
C ASN A 83 18.30 11.72 -7.79
N VAL A 84 17.38 11.69 -8.74
CA VAL A 84 17.50 12.55 -9.93
C VAL A 84 17.12 13.95 -9.50
N VAL A 85 18.11 14.76 -9.19
CA VAL A 85 17.92 16.21 -9.13
C VAL A 85 17.63 16.63 -10.57
N LEU A 86 16.36 16.85 -10.88
CA LEU A 86 16.01 17.55 -12.11
C LEU A 86 16.66 18.94 -11.99
N GLU A 87 17.73 19.19 -12.70
CA GLU A 87 18.24 20.53 -12.93
C GLU A 87 17.17 21.30 -13.70
N SER A 88 16.19 21.83 -12.96
CA SER A 88 15.07 22.61 -13.49
C SER A 88 15.53 23.94 -14.09
N ASP A 89 16.82 24.27 -13.95
CA ASP A 89 17.33 25.61 -14.25
C ASP A 89 17.84 25.78 -15.68
N GLU A 90 18.14 24.71 -16.41
CA GLU A 90 18.67 24.85 -17.77
C GLU A 90 17.60 25.12 -18.86
N TYR A 91 16.35 24.69 -18.62
CA TYR A 91 15.28 24.87 -19.61
C TYR A 91 14.57 26.20 -19.54
N SER A 92 14.67 26.94 -18.43
CA SER A 92 14.07 28.26 -18.29
C SER A 92 14.82 29.34 -19.07
N SER A 93 16.10 29.10 -19.38
CA SER A 93 16.93 30.10 -20.10
C SER A 93 16.67 30.16 -21.60
N LEU A 94 16.04 29.14 -22.19
CA LEU A 94 15.82 29.07 -23.64
C LEU A 94 14.46 29.60 -24.11
N GLY A 95 13.57 30.01 -23.20
CA GLY A 95 12.27 30.59 -23.54
C GLY A 95 11.33 29.71 -24.35
N ILE A 96 11.61 28.40 -24.48
CA ILE A 96 10.79 27.46 -25.21
C ILE A 96 9.81 26.81 -24.25
N TYR A 97 8.63 27.42 -24.17
CA TYR A 97 7.51 26.83 -23.44
C TYR A 97 6.95 25.65 -24.25
N ASN A 98 7.30 24.42 -23.88
CA ASN A 98 6.71 23.24 -24.48
C ASN A 98 5.64 22.66 -23.54
N PRO A 99 4.33 22.83 -23.84
CA PRO A 99 3.24 22.37 -22.98
C PRO A 99 3.19 20.85 -22.79
N SER A 100 3.93 20.08 -23.61
CA SER A 100 3.98 18.62 -23.48
C SER A 100 4.68 18.15 -22.20
N TYR A 101 5.49 19.00 -21.57
CA TYR A 101 6.18 18.67 -20.30
C TYR A 101 5.36 18.98 -19.04
N LEU A 102 4.17 19.58 -19.19
CA LEU A 102 3.27 19.84 -18.06
C LEU A 102 2.67 18.58 -17.43
N HIS A 103 2.90 17.41 -18.05
CA HIS A 103 2.49 16.10 -17.54
C HIS A 103 3.67 15.14 -17.32
N ALA A 104 4.88 15.67 -17.21
CA ALA A 104 5.96 14.85 -16.67
C ALA A 104 5.49 14.32 -15.30
N PRO A 105 5.47 13.00 -15.06
CA PRO A 105 5.09 12.48 -13.77
C PRO A 105 5.98 13.15 -12.73
N ILE A 106 5.36 13.81 -11.77
CA ILE A 106 6.08 14.40 -10.65
C ILE A 106 6.73 13.21 -9.96
N ASP A 107 8.07 13.16 -9.94
CA ASP A 107 8.85 12.14 -9.22
C ASP A 107 8.45 12.20 -7.75
N LYS A 108 7.35 11.56 -7.39
CA LYS A 108 6.86 11.53 -6.01
C LYS A 108 7.55 10.40 -5.28
N GLN A 109 8.55 10.75 -4.51
CA GLN A 109 9.18 9.85 -3.56
C GLN A 109 8.61 10.06 -2.16
N LEU A 110 8.61 9.00 -1.35
CA LEU A 110 8.17 9.06 0.04
C LEU A 110 9.32 9.58 0.91
N ASP A 111 9.48 10.90 1.01
CA ASP A 111 10.53 11.53 1.83
C ASP A 111 10.19 11.56 3.32
N LYS A 112 8.92 11.48 3.65
CA LYS A 112 8.38 11.49 5.01
C LYS A 112 7.10 10.66 5.08
N PRO A 113 6.69 10.20 6.29
CA PRO A 113 5.45 9.46 6.45
C PRO A 113 4.24 10.16 5.83
N GLU A 114 3.48 9.44 5.01
CA GLU A 114 2.29 9.94 4.34
C GLU A 114 1.03 9.37 4.98
N VAL A 115 0.08 10.27 5.29
CA VAL A 115 -1.23 9.87 5.83
C VAL A 115 -2.16 9.53 4.68
N MET A 116 -2.49 8.26 4.55
CA MET A 116 -3.42 7.74 3.55
C MET A 116 -4.81 7.58 4.16
N ILE A 117 -5.77 8.35 3.69
CA ILE A 117 -7.17 8.24 4.14
C ILE A 117 -7.78 6.92 3.68
N ALA A 118 -8.93 6.56 4.26
CA ALA A 118 -9.69 5.38 3.86
C ALA A 118 -9.98 5.37 2.36
N ASN A 119 -9.75 4.23 1.70
CA ASN A 119 -9.98 4.03 0.26
C ASN A 119 -9.27 5.05 -0.65
N SER A 120 -8.13 5.58 -0.22
CA SER A 120 -7.28 6.45 -1.04
C SER A 120 -6.08 5.73 -1.61
N SER A 121 -5.50 6.30 -2.63
CA SER A 121 -4.25 5.83 -3.23
C SER A 121 -3.28 6.98 -3.46
N SER A 122 -2.00 6.64 -3.51
CA SER A 122 -0.92 7.54 -3.86
C SER A 122 -0.01 6.88 -4.87
N GLU A 123 0.38 7.62 -5.89
CA GLU A 123 1.31 7.19 -6.92
C GLU A 123 2.73 7.57 -6.52
N PHE A 124 3.68 6.66 -6.78
CA PHE A 124 5.09 6.83 -6.47
C PHE A 124 5.93 6.48 -7.67
N LEU A 125 7.01 7.24 -7.86
CA LEU A 125 7.98 7.04 -8.91
C LEU A 125 9.39 7.07 -8.32
N TYR A 126 10.16 6.03 -8.62
CA TYR A 126 11.54 5.86 -8.15
C TYR A 126 12.44 5.43 -9.29
N LYS A 127 13.71 5.83 -9.21
CA LYS A 127 14.75 5.41 -10.17
C LYS A 127 15.85 4.63 -9.45
N PHE A 128 16.34 3.57 -10.07
CA PHE A 128 17.33 2.66 -9.51
C PHE A 128 18.39 2.29 -10.54
N GLU A 129 19.59 1.99 -10.10
CA GLU A 129 20.63 1.37 -10.97
C GLU A 129 20.32 -0.09 -11.29
N LEU A 130 19.64 -0.78 -10.36
CA LEU A 130 19.25 -2.17 -10.48
C LEU A 130 17.75 -2.32 -10.22
N GLU A 131 17.11 -3.22 -10.96
CA GLU A 131 15.70 -3.54 -10.81
C GLU A 131 15.38 -4.09 -9.41
N PRO A 132 14.44 -3.46 -8.67
CA PRO A 132 13.95 -3.98 -7.41
C PRO A 132 13.13 -5.26 -7.61
N ALA A 133 13.48 -6.34 -6.90
CA ALA A 133 12.72 -7.59 -6.89
C ALA A 133 11.59 -7.61 -5.84
N PHE A 134 11.71 -6.77 -4.81
CA PHE A 134 10.71 -6.67 -3.76
C PHE A 134 10.52 -5.22 -3.30
N ILE A 135 9.25 -4.90 -2.98
CA ILE A 135 8.87 -3.66 -2.30
C ILE A 135 8.38 -4.01 -0.91
N LYS A 136 9.01 -3.46 0.12
CA LYS A 136 8.58 -3.60 1.50
C LYS A 136 7.89 -2.32 1.96
N ILE A 137 6.60 -2.43 2.20
CA ILE A 137 5.75 -1.35 2.70
C ILE A 137 5.73 -1.41 4.22
N VAL A 138 6.08 -0.32 4.88
CA VAL A 138 6.04 -0.17 6.35
C VAL A 138 4.91 0.78 6.73
N SER A 139 4.15 0.43 7.77
CA SER A 139 3.03 1.22 8.28
C SER A 139 3.15 1.44 9.80
N ASN A 140 2.54 2.51 10.28
CA ASN A 140 2.42 2.79 11.72
C ASN A 140 1.60 1.71 12.46
N GLN A 141 0.72 0.99 11.75
CA GLN A 141 -0.11 -0.07 12.31
C GLN A 141 0.24 -1.45 11.73
N ARG A 142 -0.29 -2.50 12.34
CA ARG A 142 -0.05 -3.88 11.87
C ARG A 142 -0.83 -4.13 10.58
N ILE A 143 -0.12 -4.36 9.50
CA ILE A 143 -0.67 -4.76 8.20
C ILE A 143 -1.11 -6.23 8.24
N ASN A 144 -0.35 -7.06 8.94
CA ASN A 144 -0.65 -8.48 9.19
C ASN A 144 -0.81 -8.71 10.68
N LYS A 145 -1.31 -9.88 11.08
CA LYS A 145 -1.56 -10.26 12.50
C LYS A 145 -0.45 -9.88 13.45
N LEU A 146 0.82 -9.86 13.01
CA LEU A 146 2.00 -9.65 13.84
C LEU A 146 2.98 -8.59 13.31
N LYS A 147 2.90 -8.21 12.02
CA LYS A 147 3.92 -7.39 11.37
C LYS A 147 3.37 -6.02 10.95
N LYS A 148 4.17 -4.97 11.14
CA LYS A 148 3.89 -3.62 10.65
C LYS A 148 4.36 -3.41 9.20
N TYR A 149 4.76 -4.46 8.51
CA TYR A 149 5.22 -4.39 7.14
C TYR A 149 4.62 -5.49 6.28
N LYS A 150 4.56 -5.23 4.98
CA LYS A 150 4.21 -6.19 3.93
C LYS A 150 5.34 -6.21 2.91
N LEU A 151 5.77 -7.39 2.50
CA LEU A 151 6.72 -7.61 1.43
C LEU A 151 5.95 -8.07 0.20
N ILE A 152 6.18 -7.41 -0.93
CA ILE A 152 5.52 -7.68 -2.21
C ILE A 152 6.61 -7.96 -3.23
N SER A 153 6.48 -9.05 -4.00
CA SER A 153 7.37 -9.34 -5.13
C SER A 153 6.92 -8.54 -6.34
N THR A 154 7.86 -7.95 -7.05
CA THR A 154 7.61 -7.24 -8.31
C THR A 154 7.35 -8.19 -9.46
N ASP A 155 7.94 -9.41 -9.45
CA ASP A 155 7.74 -10.44 -10.49
C ASP A 155 6.28 -10.85 -10.67
N SER A 156 5.43 -10.65 -9.65
CA SER A 156 4.01 -11.01 -9.73
C SER A 156 3.17 -10.09 -10.61
N TYR A 157 3.74 -9.00 -11.10
CA TYR A 157 3.06 -7.99 -11.91
C TYR A 157 3.50 -7.97 -13.38
N GLU A 158 4.56 -8.71 -13.77
CA GLU A 158 5.06 -8.74 -15.15
C GLU A 158 4.17 -9.51 -16.14
N HIS A 159 3.08 -10.15 -15.68
CA HIS A 159 2.28 -11.08 -16.50
C HIS A 159 0.81 -10.67 -16.74
N ASN A 160 0.49 -9.38 -16.67
CA ASN A 160 -0.86 -8.92 -17.04
C ASN A 160 -0.86 -7.94 -18.20
#